data_17d827f7c3edc962b151d652ef69eda5
#
_entry.id   17d827f7c3edc962b151d652ef69eda5
#
_cell.length_a   1.000
_cell.length_b   1.000
_cell.length_c   1.000
_cell.angle_alpha   90.00
_cell.angle_beta   90.00
_cell.angle_gamma   90.00
#
_symmetry.space_group_name_H-M   'P 1'
#
loop_
_entity.id
_entity.type
_entity.pdbx_description
1 polymer ?
#
loop_
_entity_poly.entity_id
_entity_poly.type
_entity_poly.pdbx_seq_one_letter_code
_entity_poly.pdbx_strand_id
1 'polypeptide(L)'
;GGWYDWWNSPVIRQLSVAILITLFFCIWRMLTIRHPFLEPKMWSYRYLLPLLGLITLVEAFLATEHVLEEVFYEEVMKYEELISVQLAWFAIIGIVIGCVFSYWWMHIKHYNYVRLIIVGFLGLIGYLIGFYLTISTDIHISQLYLPTICRGFAYAVLSATFMVCLEEIMTFQHFFQSLSVFNMLHMVVGGVLGCAIYAQGLAYYVPDNLARYGAAIDHVSF
;
A
#
# COMPACT_ATOMS: atom_id res chain seq x y z
N GLY A 1 4.56 18.56 5.71
CA GLY A 1 3.29 18.78 6.40
C GLY A 1 3.34 18.62 7.90
N GLY A 2 4.16 17.74 8.49
CA GLY A 2 4.15 17.42 9.91
C GLY A 2 4.55 18.56 10.86
N TRP A 3 5.14 19.62 10.37
CA TRP A 3 5.55 20.79 11.16
C TRP A 3 4.50 21.91 11.19
N TYR A 4 3.46 21.82 10.36
CA TYR A 4 2.39 22.79 10.26
C TYR A 4 1.07 22.06 10.18
N ASP A 5 0.03 22.57 10.85
CA ASP A 5 -1.33 22.10 10.62
C ASP A 5 -1.59 22.03 9.12
N TRP A 6 -2.00 20.88 8.63
CA TRP A 6 -2.10 20.51 7.22
C TRP A 6 -2.68 21.67 6.35
N TRP A 7 -3.77 22.26 6.81
CA TRP A 7 -4.46 23.33 6.08
C TRP A 7 -3.88 24.73 6.27
N ASN A 8 -3.00 24.91 7.26
CA ASN A 8 -2.35 26.20 7.52
C ASN A 8 -1.06 26.37 6.70
N SER A 9 -0.55 25.30 6.13
CA SER A 9 0.62 25.37 5.24
C SER A 9 0.23 26.04 3.91
N PRO A 10 0.91 27.12 3.49
CA PRO A 10 0.67 27.75 2.19
C PRO A 10 0.95 26.79 1.04
N VAL A 11 1.92 25.88 1.19
CA VAL A 11 2.29 24.88 0.17
C VAL A 11 1.14 23.89 -0.05
N ILE A 12 0.54 23.38 1.02
CA ILE A 12 -0.58 22.42 0.92
C ILE A 12 -1.81 23.09 0.26
N ARG A 13 -2.10 24.35 0.61
CA ARG A 13 -3.19 25.10 -0.04
C ARG A 13 -2.94 25.30 -1.53
N GLN A 14 -1.73 25.69 -1.92
CA GLN A 14 -1.37 25.87 -3.33
C GLN A 14 -1.43 24.54 -4.10
N LEU A 15 -0.92 23.44 -3.53
CA LEU A 15 -1.01 22.11 -4.13
C LEU A 15 -2.47 21.65 -4.26
N SER A 16 -3.30 21.88 -3.24
CA SER A 16 -4.73 21.52 -3.30
C SER A 16 -5.44 22.28 -4.41
N VAL A 17 -5.18 23.58 -4.56
CA VAL A 17 -5.72 24.38 -5.66
C VAL A 17 -5.22 23.87 -7.02
N ALA A 18 -3.93 23.55 -7.14
CA ALA A 18 -3.36 23.02 -8.38
C ALA A 18 -4.00 21.65 -8.75
N ILE A 19 -4.20 20.78 -7.76
CA ILE A 19 -4.89 19.49 -7.96
C ILE A 19 -6.33 19.70 -8.44
N LEU A 20 -7.08 20.61 -7.80
CA LEU A 20 -8.46 20.91 -8.21
C LEU A 20 -8.54 21.47 -9.63
N ILE A 21 -7.64 22.38 -9.99
CA ILE A 21 -7.56 22.94 -11.35
C ILE A 21 -7.24 21.83 -12.35
N THR A 22 -6.26 20.97 -12.04
CA THR A 22 -5.86 19.85 -12.91
C THR A 22 -7.00 18.85 -13.10
N LEU A 23 -7.69 18.48 -12.02
CA LEU A 23 -8.87 17.62 -12.09
C LEU A 23 -9.99 18.22 -12.93
N PHE A 24 -10.26 19.53 -12.76
CA PHE A 24 -11.24 20.23 -13.58
C PHE A 24 -10.88 20.17 -15.06
N PHE A 25 -9.63 20.47 -15.42
CA PHE A 25 -9.15 20.38 -16.79
C PHE A 25 -9.23 18.94 -17.35
N CYS A 26 -8.87 17.94 -16.57
CA CYS A 26 -8.99 16.53 -16.97
C CYS A 26 -10.45 16.16 -17.24
N ILE A 27 -11.36 16.48 -16.34
CA ILE A 27 -12.79 16.19 -16.50
C ILE A 27 -13.35 16.97 -17.71
N TRP A 28 -13.07 18.26 -17.81
CA TRP A 28 -13.50 19.06 -18.95
C TRP A 28 -12.99 18.48 -20.27
N ARG A 29 -11.73 18.08 -20.32
CA ARG A 29 -11.11 17.47 -21.50
C ARG A 29 -11.76 16.13 -21.85
N MET A 30 -12.01 15.28 -20.85
CA MET A 30 -12.72 14.00 -21.04
C MET A 30 -14.12 14.19 -21.64
N LEU A 31 -14.84 15.23 -21.22
CA LEU A 31 -16.19 15.50 -21.69
C LEU A 31 -16.24 16.17 -23.08
N THR A 32 -15.16 16.88 -23.46
CA THR A 32 -15.14 17.70 -24.69
C THR A 32 -14.53 16.97 -25.88
N ILE A 33 -13.64 15.99 -25.65
CA ILE A 33 -12.99 15.27 -26.74
C ILE A 33 -13.90 14.16 -27.28
N ARG A 34 -13.91 14.03 -28.60
CA ARG A 34 -14.69 13.00 -29.32
C ARG A 34 -14.25 11.56 -28.98
N HIS A 35 -12.97 11.35 -28.70
CA HIS A 35 -12.38 10.08 -28.28
C HIS A 35 -11.52 10.30 -27.04
N PRO A 36 -12.11 10.35 -25.83
CA PRO A 36 -11.37 10.55 -24.61
C PRO A 36 -10.54 9.30 -24.31
N PHE A 37 -9.35 9.52 -23.72
CA PHE A 37 -8.51 8.40 -23.24
C PHE A 37 -9.23 7.53 -22.21
N LEU A 38 -10.03 8.17 -21.33
CA LEU A 38 -10.90 7.49 -20.38
C LEU A 38 -12.35 7.74 -20.79
N GLU A 39 -13.03 6.71 -21.27
CA GLU A 39 -14.43 6.83 -21.61
C GLU A 39 -15.31 6.85 -20.36
N PRO A 40 -16.28 7.82 -20.24
CA PRO A 40 -17.19 7.85 -19.09
C PRO A 40 -17.97 6.55 -18.87
N LYS A 41 -18.24 5.80 -19.93
CA LYS A 41 -18.91 4.50 -19.87
C LYS A 41 -18.16 3.46 -19.05
N MET A 42 -16.83 3.56 -18.95
CA MET A 42 -16.00 2.69 -18.13
C MET A 42 -16.45 2.69 -16.67
N TRP A 43 -16.84 3.84 -16.13
CA TRP A 43 -17.28 3.99 -14.75
C TRP A 43 -18.66 3.36 -14.45
N SER A 44 -19.39 2.96 -15.50
CA SER A 44 -20.70 2.28 -15.35
C SER A 44 -20.56 0.81 -14.95
N TYR A 45 -19.36 0.22 -15.00
CA TYR A 45 -19.15 -1.16 -14.57
C TYR A 45 -19.27 -1.26 -13.05
N ARG A 46 -20.23 -2.05 -12.60
CA ARG A 46 -20.66 -2.14 -11.17
C ARG A 46 -19.52 -2.43 -10.19
N TYR A 47 -18.58 -3.28 -10.59
CA TYR A 47 -17.53 -3.77 -9.70
C TYR A 47 -16.18 -3.02 -9.86
N LEU A 48 -16.07 -2.10 -10.81
CA LEU A 48 -14.83 -1.37 -11.05
C LEU A 48 -14.42 -0.52 -9.86
N LEU A 49 -15.32 0.34 -9.35
CA LEU A 49 -15.01 1.22 -8.23
C LEU A 49 -14.61 0.46 -6.94
N PRO A 50 -15.34 -0.59 -6.51
CA PRO A 50 -14.92 -1.42 -5.40
C PRO A 50 -13.54 -2.05 -5.60
N LEU A 51 -13.25 -2.55 -6.80
CA LEU A 51 -11.97 -3.17 -7.12
C LEU A 51 -10.82 -2.15 -7.05
N LEU A 52 -11.01 -0.97 -7.62
CA LEU A 52 -10.05 0.14 -7.55
C LEU A 52 -9.84 0.63 -6.11
N GLY A 53 -10.91 0.69 -5.31
CA GLY A 53 -10.82 1.03 -3.89
C GLY A 53 -10.04 -0.01 -3.09
N LEU A 54 -10.26 -1.29 -3.36
CA LEU A 54 -9.53 -2.38 -2.69
C LEU A 54 -8.04 -2.35 -3.00
N ILE A 55 -7.64 -2.13 -4.26
CA ILE A 55 -6.21 -2.06 -4.59
C ILE A 55 -5.54 -0.86 -3.94
N THR A 56 -6.20 0.30 -3.93
CA THR A 56 -5.69 1.49 -3.25
C THR A 56 -5.48 1.24 -1.75
N LEU A 57 -6.42 0.53 -1.12
CA LEU A 57 -6.33 0.15 0.29
C LEU A 57 -5.17 -0.82 0.54
N VAL A 58 -4.99 -1.83 -0.31
CA VAL A 58 -3.88 -2.80 -0.21
C VAL A 58 -2.54 -2.08 -0.30
N GLU A 59 -2.38 -1.17 -1.27
CA GLU A 59 -1.16 -0.40 -1.43
C GLU A 59 -0.89 0.55 -0.25
N ALA A 60 -1.96 1.16 0.30
CA ALA A 60 -1.83 1.97 1.49
C ALA A 60 -1.32 1.16 2.69
N PHE A 61 -1.75 -0.11 2.85
CA PHE A 61 -1.21 -0.99 3.88
C PHE A 61 0.22 -1.45 3.58
N LEU A 62 0.55 -1.73 2.33
CA LEU A 62 1.90 -2.14 1.93
C LEU A 62 2.92 -1.00 2.04
N ALA A 63 2.47 0.25 2.03
CA ALA A 63 3.33 1.43 2.26
C ALA A 63 3.99 1.46 3.66
N THR A 64 3.62 0.54 4.56
CA THR A 64 4.31 0.26 5.82
C THR A 64 5.80 0.03 5.59
N GLU A 65 6.17 -0.64 4.49
CA GLU A 65 7.55 -0.91 4.07
C GLU A 65 8.39 0.36 3.98
N HIS A 66 7.84 1.40 3.34
CA HIS A 66 8.57 2.63 3.04
C HIS A 66 8.64 3.62 4.20
N VAL A 67 7.91 3.39 5.27
CA VAL A 67 7.88 4.34 6.40
C VAL A 67 8.18 3.64 7.72
N LEU A 68 7.40 2.62 8.09
CA LEU A 68 7.55 2.00 9.41
C LEU A 68 8.72 1.02 9.45
N GLU A 69 8.87 0.19 8.41
CA GLU A 69 10.00 -0.77 8.35
C GLU A 69 11.32 -0.02 8.18
N GLU A 70 11.39 0.98 7.31
CA GLU A 70 12.59 1.79 7.08
C GLU A 70 13.04 2.47 8.38
N VAL A 71 12.13 3.18 9.07
CA VAL A 71 12.45 3.82 10.37
C VAL A 71 12.85 2.77 11.40
N PHE A 72 12.19 1.61 11.45
CA PHE A 72 12.53 0.56 12.39
C PHE A 72 13.93 -0.02 12.12
N TYR A 73 14.27 -0.28 10.86
CA TYR A 73 15.57 -0.87 10.51
C TYR A 73 16.73 0.12 10.66
N GLU A 74 16.54 1.36 10.23
CA GLU A 74 17.61 2.36 10.22
C GLU A 74 17.79 3.04 11.58
N GLU A 75 16.71 3.51 12.21
CA GLU A 75 16.78 4.31 13.43
C GLU A 75 16.81 3.46 14.69
N VAL A 76 16.03 2.38 14.75
CA VAL A 76 15.91 1.56 15.96
C VAL A 76 16.97 0.46 15.98
N MET A 77 17.06 -0.33 14.91
CA MET A 77 17.97 -1.47 14.83
C MET A 77 19.37 -1.08 14.36
N LYS A 78 19.51 0.09 13.72
CA LYS A 78 20.77 0.58 13.14
C LYS A 78 21.41 -0.44 12.21
N TYR A 79 20.59 -1.12 11.42
CA TYR A 79 21.04 -2.09 10.47
C TYR A 79 21.69 -1.42 9.27
N GLU A 80 22.75 -2.05 8.75
CA GLU A 80 23.37 -1.64 7.50
C GLU A 80 22.45 -1.90 6.31
N GLU A 81 22.60 -1.15 5.21
CA GLU A 81 21.84 -1.30 3.97
C GLU A 81 21.82 -2.75 3.43
N LEU A 82 22.88 -3.52 3.65
CA LEU A 82 22.97 -4.93 3.26
C LEU A 82 21.85 -5.80 3.84
N ILE A 83 21.33 -5.46 5.00
CA ILE A 83 20.27 -6.21 5.67
C ILE A 83 18.94 -5.95 4.99
N SER A 84 18.67 -4.72 4.56
CA SER A 84 17.49 -4.37 3.77
C SER A 84 17.46 -5.17 2.46
N VAL A 85 18.61 -5.33 1.80
CA VAL A 85 18.74 -6.15 0.60
C VAL A 85 18.46 -7.63 0.89
N GLN A 86 18.91 -8.19 2.03
CA GLN A 86 18.59 -9.56 2.41
C GLN A 86 17.09 -9.76 2.60
N LEU A 87 16.41 -8.82 3.27
CA LEU A 87 14.96 -8.88 3.47
C LEU A 87 14.21 -8.80 2.13
N ALA A 88 14.68 -7.97 1.20
CA ALA A 88 14.12 -7.89 -0.15
C ALA A 88 14.14 -9.25 -0.88
N TRP A 89 15.18 -10.08 -0.70
CA TRP A 89 15.22 -11.43 -1.27
C TRP A 89 14.12 -12.33 -0.71
N PHE A 90 13.81 -12.23 0.59
CA PHE A 90 12.71 -12.98 1.19
C PHE A 90 11.35 -12.51 0.69
N ALA A 91 11.18 -11.21 0.42
CA ALA A 91 9.98 -10.70 -0.23
C ALA A 91 9.80 -11.29 -1.64
N ILE A 92 10.88 -11.39 -2.43
CA ILE A 92 10.86 -12.02 -3.77
C ILE A 92 10.45 -13.48 -3.68
N ILE A 93 10.96 -14.23 -2.71
CA ILE A 93 10.53 -15.63 -2.47
C ILE A 93 9.02 -15.67 -2.22
N GLY A 94 8.49 -14.77 -1.38
CA GLY A 94 7.06 -14.63 -1.14
C GLY A 94 6.27 -14.35 -2.41
N ILE A 95 6.75 -13.43 -3.25
CA ILE A 95 6.14 -13.10 -4.55
C ILE A 95 6.09 -14.33 -5.47
N VAL A 96 7.19 -15.07 -5.59
CA VAL A 96 7.23 -16.28 -6.43
C VAL A 96 6.22 -17.32 -5.94
N ILE A 97 6.18 -17.57 -4.63
CA ILE A 97 5.20 -18.50 -4.04
C ILE A 97 3.77 -18.01 -4.31
N GLY A 98 3.51 -16.73 -4.13
CA GLY A 98 2.20 -16.11 -4.39
C GLY A 98 1.76 -16.21 -5.85
N CYS A 99 2.67 -15.99 -6.80
CA CYS A 99 2.40 -16.14 -8.22
C CYS A 99 2.06 -17.60 -8.59
N VAL A 100 2.87 -18.55 -8.12
CA VAL A 100 2.63 -19.99 -8.36
C VAL A 100 1.31 -20.43 -7.74
N PHE A 101 1.03 -20.00 -6.51
CA PHE A 101 -0.21 -20.29 -5.81
C PHE A 101 -1.43 -19.71 -6.54
N SER A 102 -1.37 -18.45 -6.98
CA SER A 102 -2.45 -17.79 -7.72
C SER A 102 -2.72 -18.49 -9.05
N TYR A 103 -1.67 -18.81 -9.80
CA TYR A 103 -1.79 -19.57 -11.05
C TYR A 103 -2.43 -20.93 -10.82
N TRP A 104 -1.92 -21.71 -9.85
CA TRP A 104 -2.46 -23.02 -9.52
C TRP A 104 -3.92 -22.95 -9.09
N TRP A 105 -4.29 -21.98 -8.26
CA TRP A 105 -5.65 -21.79 -7.79
C TRP A 105 -6.61 -21.43 -8.92
N MET A 106 -6.24 -20.47 -9.75
CA MET A 106 -7.07 -20.04 -10.89
C MET A 106 -7.26 -21.16 -11.91
N HIS A 107 -6.22 -21.94 -12.17
CA HIS A 107 -6.26 -23.03 -13.14
C HIS A 107 -7.08 -24.24 -12.66
N ILE A 108 -6.97 -24.62 -11.37
CA ILE A 108 -7.60 -25.85 -10.85
C ILE A 108 -9.00 -25.57 -10.29
N LYS A 109 -9.21 -24.45 -9.61
CA LYS A 109 -10.45 -24.14 -8.87
C LYS A 109 -11.47 -23.34 -9.67
N HIS A 110 -11.17 -23.05 -10.94
CA HIS A 110 -12.07 -22.32 -11.84
C HIS A 110 -12.75 -21.11 -11.18
N TYR A 111 -12.11 -19.94 -11.22
CA TYR A 111 -12.73 -18.62 -11.02
C TYR A 111 -13.29 -18.28 -9.63
N ASN A 112 -12.72 -18.80 -8.55
CA ASN A 112 -13.15 -18.40 -7.21
C ASN A 112 -12.31 -17.22 -6.68
N TYR A 113 -12.37 -16.06 -7.38
CA TYR A 113 -11.58 -14.86 -7.07
C TYR A 113 -11.81 -14.34 -5.64
N VAL A 114 -13.05 -14.40 -5.15
CA VAL A 114 -13.37 -13.93 -3.79
C VAL A 114 -12.55 -14.69 -2.73
N ARG A 115 -12.42 -16.01 -2.87
CA ARG A 115 -11.60 -16.81 -1.95
C ARG A 115 -10.12 -16.47 -2.07
N LEU A 116 -9.65 -16.23 -3.28
CA LEU A 116 -8.27 -15.87 -3.53
C LEU A 116 -7.95 -14.48 -2.95
N ILE A 117 -8.86 -13.52 -3.08
CA ILE A 117 -8.78 -12.21 -2.42
C ILE A 117 -8.72 -12.38 -0.89
N ILE A 118 -9.57 -13.23 -0.31
CA ILE A 118 -9.54 -13.52 1.14
C ILE A 118 -8.18 -14.08 1.56
N VAL A 119 -7.63 -15.05 0.80
CA VAL A 119 -6.29 -15.61 1.09
C VAL A 119 -5.21 -14.53 1.01
N GLY A 120 -5.26 -13.66 0.01
CA GLY A 120 -4.33 -12.53 -0.11
C GLY A 120 -4.41 -11.57 1.08
N PHE A 121 -5.62 -11.21 1.52
CA PHE A 121 -5.81 -10.38 2.73
C PHE A 121 -5.38 -11.09 4.02
N LEU A 122 -5.58 -12.40 4.14
CA LEU A 122 -5.04 -13.15 5.27
C LEU A 122 -3.51 -13.13 5.29
N GLY A 123 -2.86 -13.21 4.12
CA GLY A 123 -1.42 -13.01 3.99
C GLY A 123 -0.98 -11.62 4.43
N LEU A 124 -1.72 -10.57 4.04
CA LEU A 124 -1.46 -9.19 4.45
C LEU A 124 -1.61 -8.99 5.96
N ILE A 125 -2.69 -9.53 6.54
CA ILE A 125 -2.90 -9.51 8.00
C ILE A 125 -1.80 -10.28 8.71
N GLY A 126 -1.40 -11.44 8.19
CA GLY A 126 -0.28 -12.24 8.71
C GLY A 126 1.04 -11.47 8.71
N TYR A 127 1.30 -10.70 7.65
CA TYR A 127 2.44 -9.79 7.59
C TYR A 127 2.37 -8.71 8.69
N LEU A 128 1.25 -7.98 8.78
CA LEU A 128 1.11 -6.87 9.73
C LEU A 128 1.20 -7.35 11.19
N ILE A 129 0.54 -8.46 11.52
CA ILE A 129 0.62 -9.09 12.86
C ILE A 129 2.03 -9.60 13.11
N GLY A 130 2.62 -10.31 12.16
CA GLY A 130 3.98 -10.83 12.26
C GLY A 130 4.98 -9.70 12.50
N PHE A 131 4.90 -8.62 11.75
CA PHE A 131 5.75 -7.45 11.93
C PHE A 131 5.52 -6.81 13.31
N TYR A 132 4.27 -6.59 13.72
CA TYR A 132 3.94 -6.03 15.03
C TYR A 132 4.51 -6.85 16.19
N LEU A 133 4.43 -8.18 16.13
CA LEU A 133 4.93 -9.07 17.16
C LEU A 133 6.46 -9.12 17.21
N THR A 134 7.13 -8.76 16.13
CA THR A 134 8.59 -8.75 16.03
C THR A 134 9.20 -7.39 16.35
N ILE A 135 8.43 -6.33 16.53
CA ILE A 135 8.95 -5.00 16.94
C ILE A 135 9.52 -5.10 18.36
N SER A 136 10.84 -5.25 18.46
CA SER A 136 11.58 -5.33 19.72
C SER A 136 13.01 -4.88 19.45
N THR A 137 13.66 -4.33 20.46
CA THR A 137 15.07 -3.90 20.36
C THR A 137 16.08 -5.05 20.28
N ASP A 138 15.70 -6.25 20.71
CA ASP A 138 16.56 -7.44 20.78
C ASP A 138 16.22 -8.49 19.72
N ILE A 139 15.64 -8.07 18.61
CA ILE A 139 15.20 -8.97 17.56
C ILE A 139 16.37 -9.50 16.72
N HIS A 140 16.35 -10.79 16.42
CA HIS A 140 17.20 -11.37 15.40
C HIS A 140 16.57 -11.21 14.01
N ILE A 141 17.37 -10.84 13.01
CA ILE A 141 16.94 -10.63 11.62
C ILE A 141 16.12 -11.81 11.06
N SER A 142 16.42 -13.04 11.50
CA SER A 142 15.70 -14.24 11.07
C SER A 142 14.20 -14.23 11.41
N GLN A 143 13.79 -13.50 12.42
CA GLN A 143 12.37 -13.37 12.80
C GLN A 143 11.59 -12.49 11.83
N LEU A 144 12.27 -11.61 11.07
CA LEU A 144 11.68 -10.74 10.05
C LEU A 144 11.46 -11.47 8.72
N TYR A 145 12.10 -12.63 8.49
CA TYR A 145 11.98 -13.36 7.23
C TYR A 145 10.55 -13.81 6.94
N LEU A 146 9.86 -14.36 7.94
CA LEU A 146 8.50 -14.86 7.77
C LEU A 146 7.49 -13.73 7.46
N PRO A 147 7.43 -12.62 8.22
CA PRO A 147 6.60 -11.47 7.87
C PRO A 147 6.87 -10.96 6.45
N THR A 148 8.14 -10.85 6.06
CA THR A 148 8.53 -10.36 4.73
C THR A 148 8.07 -11.31 3.61
N ILE A 149 8.17 -12.63 3.81
CA ILE A 149 7.62 -13.62 2.87
C ILE A 149 6.09 -13.49 2.77
N CYS A 150 5.40 -13.33 3.90
CA CYS A 150 3.94 -13.12 3.91
C CYS A 150 3.53 -11.85 3.15
N ARG A 151 4.31 -10.77 3.27
CA ARG A 151 4.12 -9.53 2.52
C ARG A 151 4.23 -9.76 1.01
N GLY A 152 5.33 -10.37 0.57
CA GLY A 152 5.53 -10.69 -0.85
C GLY A 152 4.44 -11.61 -1.41
N PHE A 153 4.04 -12.61 -0.64
CA PHE A 153 2.93 -13.51 -0.99
C PHE A 153 1.61 -12.75 -1.14
N ALA A 154 1.25 -11.93 -0.16
CA ALA A 154 0.02 -11.14 -0.18
C ALA A 154 -0.03 -10.18 -1.37
N TYR A 155 1.07 -9.48 -1.62
CA TYR A 155 1.23 -8.59 -2.76
C TYR A 155 0.96 -9.32 -4.08
N ALA A 156 1.64 -10.44 -4.32
CA ALA A 156 1.51 -11.19 -5.57
C ALA A 156 0.10 -11.76 -5.76
N VAL A 157 -0.49 -12.35 -4.71
CA VAL A 157 -1.84 -12.94 -4.77
C VAL A 157 -2.89 -11.86 -5.04
N LEU A 158 -2.84 -10.73 -4.35
CA LEU A 158 -3.82 -9.66 -4.50
C LEU A 158 -3.68 -8.97 -5.85
N SER A 159 -2.47 -8.59 -6.25
CA SER A 159 -2.22 -7.92 -7.53
C SER A 159 -2.64 -8.79 -8.72
N ALA A 160 -2.24 -10.07 -8.74
CA ALA A 160 -2.64 -11.00 -9.79
C ALA A 160 -4.16 -11.19 -9.84
N THR A 161 -4.80 -11.34 -8.68
CA THR A 161 -6.25 -11.54 -8.62
C THR A 161 -7.02 -10.30 -9.09
N PHE A 162 -6.60 -9.11 -8.68
CA PHE A 162 -7.25 -7.87 -9.10
C PHE A 162 -7.09 -7.62 -10.60
N MET A 163 -5.93 -7.95 -11.18
CA MET A 163 -5.71 -7.84 -12.63
C MET A 163 -6.65 -8.75 -13.41
N VAL A 164 -6.77 -10.01 -13.01
CA VAL A 164 -7.67 -10.97 -13.68
C VAL A 164 -9.14 -10.59 -13.48
N CYS A 165 -9.53 -10.15 -12.29
CA CYS A 165 -10.87 -9.61 -12.06
C CYS A 165 -11.18 -8.40 -12.96
N LEU A 166 -10.21 -7.52 -13.16
CA LEU A 166 -10.37 -6.36 -14.02
C LEU A 166 -10.58 -6.78 -15.49
N GLU A 167 -9.80 -7.76 -15.95
CA GLU A 167 -9.93 -8.32 -17.30
C GLU A 167 -11.31 -8.97 -17.54
N GLU A 168 -11.83 -9.71 -16.57
CA GLU A 168 -13.13 -10.36 -16.70
C GLU A 168 -14.33 -9.42 -16.64
N ILE A 169 -14.23 -8.36 -15.85
CA ILE A 169 -15.32 -7.38 -15.69
C ILE A 169 -15.45 -6.51 -16.95
N MET A 170 -14.36 -6.25 -17.65
CA MET A 170 -14.26 -5.26 -18.70
C MET A 170 -14.31 -5.87 -20.10
N THR A 171 -14.85 -5.08 -21.04
CA THR A 171 -14.62 -5.36 -22.47
C THR A 171 -13.17 -5.02 -22.82
N PHE A 172 -12.60 -5.70 -23.81
CA PHE A 172 -11.20 -5.48 -24.24
C PHE A 172 -10.88 -4.01 -24.49
N GLN A 173 -11.81 -3.26 -25.04
CA GLN A 173 -11.64 -1.84 -25.34
C GLN A 173 -11.48 -0.97 -24.07
N HIS A 174 -12.23 -1.25 -23.01
CA HIS A 174 -12.15 -0.53 -21.74
C HIS A 174 -11.08 -1.08 -20.79
N PHE A 175 -10.60 -2.29 -21.04
CA PHE A 175 -9.58 -2.93 -20.18
C PHE A 175 -8.31 -2.09 -20.09
N PHE A 176 -7.76 -1.64 -21.22
CA PHE A 176 -6.53 -0.82 -21.20
C PHE A 176 -6.71 0.54 -20.51
N GLN A 177 -7.91 1.10 -20.63
CA GLN A 177 -8.23 2.37 -19.93
C GLN A 177 -8.29 2.15 -18.41
N SER A 178 -8.99 1.11 -17.99
CA SER A 178 -9.09 0.75 -16.58
C SER A 178 -7.75 0.27 -15.99
N LEU A 179 -6.93 -0.40 -16.77
CA LEU A 179 -5.58 -0.79 -16.39
C LEU A 179 -4.69 0.42 -16.10
N SER A 180 -4.82 1.50 -16.90
CA SER A 180 -4.08 2.73 -16.66
C SER A 180 -4.50 3.39 -15.33
N VAL A 181 -5.80 3.43 -15.03
CA VAL A 181 -6.32 3.92 -13.75
C VAL A 181 -5.89 3.02 -12.60
N PHE A 182 -5.97 1.70 -12.79
CA PHE A 182 -5.51 0.72 -11.82
C PHE A 182 -4.03 0.93 -11.45
N ASN A 183 -3.15 1.02 -12.45
CA ASN A 183 -1.73 1.25 -12.21
C ASN A 183 -1.45 2.59 -11.52
N MET A 184 -2.18 3.65 -11.88
CA MET A 184 -2.05 4.93 -11.20
C MET A 184 -2.45 4.83 -9.72
N LEU A 185 -3.55 4.16 -9.40
CA LEU A 185 -4.01 3.97 -8.04
C LEU A 185 -3.09 3.03 -7.26
N HIS A 186 -2.63 1.96 -7.89
CA HIS A 186 -1.72 0.99 -7.33
C HIS A 186 -0.35 1.61 -7.01
N MET A 187 0.34 2.18 -8.00
CA MET A 187 1.73 2.61 -7.84
C MET A 187 1.89 4.00 -7.23
N VAL A 188 0.90 4.88 -7.37
CA VAL A 188 1.05 6.29 -6.97
C VAL A 188 0.14 6.64 -5.81
N VAL A 189 -1.19 6.50 -6.01
CA VAL A 189 -2.15 7.04 -5.03
C VAL A 189 -2.14 6.23 -3.75
N GLY A 190 -2.16 4.90 -3.82
CA GLY A 190 -2.17 4.01 -2.66
C GLY A 190 -0.91 4.14 -1.82
N GLY A 191 0.25 4.06 -2.46
CA GLY A 191 1.55 4.21 -1.79
C GLY A 191 1.72 5.58 -1.12
N VAL A 192 1.44 6.67 -1.84
CA VAL A 192 1.56 8.04 -1.30
C VAL A 192 0.59 8.28 -0.14
N LEU A 193 -0.66 7.80 -0.24
CA LEU A 193 -1.64 7.91 0.85
C LEU A 193 -1.18 7.12 2.07
N GLY A 194 -0.72 5.89 1.89
CA GLY A 194 -0.21 5.06 2.98
C GLY A 194 0.99 5.71 3.66
N CYS A 195 2.01 6.13 2.90
CA CYS A 195 3.17 6.84 3.44
C CYS A 195 2.76 8.10 4.22
N ALA A 196 1.81 8.89 3.70
CA ALA A 196 1.35 10.08 4.39
C ALA A 196 0.66 9.77 5.73
N ILE A 197 -0.18 8.71 5.77
CA ILE A 197 -0.85 8.26 7.00
C ILE A 197 0.16 7.77 8.04
N TYR A 198 1.11 6.91 7.63
CA TYR A 198 2.11 6.38 8.55
C TYR A 198 3.10 7.44 9.04
N ALA A 199 3.57 8.33 8.15
CA ALA A 199 4.45 9.43 8.53
C ALA A 199 3.76 10.39 9.52
N GLN A 200 2.47 10.69 9.29
CA GLN A 200 1.69 11.49 10.22
C GLN A 200 1.50 10.78 11.57
N GLY A 201 1.25 9.46 11.54
CA GLY A 201 1.17 8.64 12.75
C GLY A 201 2.47 8.70 13.56
N LEU A 202 3.60 8.48 12.93
CA LEU A 202 4.91 8.59 13.58
C LEU A 202 5.16 9.99 14.16
N ALA A 203 4.89 11.04 13.39
CA ALA A 203 5.07 12.42 13.83
C ALA A 203 4.19 12.79 15.04
N TYR A 204 3.05 12.14 15.21
CA TYR A 204 2.16 12.38 16.34
C TYR A 204 2.51 11.53 17.57
N TYR A 205 2.70 10.21 17.36
CA TYR A 205 2.86 9.28 18.49
C TYR A 205 4.26 9.23 19.09
N VAL A 206 5.31 9.43 18.27
CA VAL A 206 6.71 9.35 18.78
C VAL A 206 7.01 10.43 19.81
N PRO A 207 6.74 11.72 19.58
CA PRO A 207 7.00 12.76 20.57
C PRO A 207 6.18 12.58 21.86
N ASP A 208 4.90 12.18 21.76
CA ASP A 208 4.02 11.97 22.91
C ASP A 208 4.54 10.84 23.81
N ASN A 209 4.94 9.71 23.20
CA ASN A 209 5.51 8.60 23.94
C ASN A 209 6.89 8.96 24.55
N LEU A 210 7.75 9.65 23.82
CA LEU A 210 9.04 10.12 24.38
C LEU A 210 8.84 11.05 25.57
N ALA A 211 7.88 11.96 25.51
CA ALA A 211 7.56 12.83 26.64
C ALA A 211 7.06 12.04 27.88
N ARG A 212 6.22 11.02 27.65
CA ARG A 212 5.74 10.13 28.73
C ARG A 212 6.86 9.30 29.35
N TYR A 213 7.77 8.77 28.56
CA TYR A 213 8.93 8.02 29.05
C TYR A 213 9.90 8.94 29.80
N GLY A 214 10.17 10.16 29.29
CA GLY A 214 10.98 11.15 29.98
C GLY A 214 10.41 11.51 31.36
N ALA A 215 9.11 11.79 31.43
CA ALA A 215 8.45 12.07 32.71
C ALA A 215 8.50 10.87 33.68
N ALA A 216 8.41 9.63 33.19
CA ALA A 216 8.52 8.43 34.03
C ALA A 216 9.93 8.24 34.60
N ILE A 217 10.99 8.57 33.85
CA ILE A 217 12.37 8.48 34.28
C ILE A 217 12.67 9.54 35.32
N ASP A 218 12.19 10.77 35.16
CA ASP A 218 12.36 11.84 36.14
C ASP A 218 11.73 11.55 37.51
N HIS A 219 10.66 10.72 37.52
CA HIS A 219 10.04 10.28 38.79
C HIS A 219 10.78 9.14 39.50
N VAL A 220 11.74 8.48 38.84
CA VAL A 220 12.52 7.36 39.42
C VAL A 220 13.88 7.83 39.95
N SER A 221 14.29 9.06 39.61
CA SER A 221 15.60 9.61 39.99
C SER A 221 15.63 10.40 41.31
N PHE A 222 14.68 10.17 42.24
CA PHE A 222 14.68 10.70 43.62
C PHE A 222 14.60 9.59 44.65
#